data_1ea55ecd7c805160878bef353d884783
#
_entry.id   1ea55ecd7c805160878bef353d884783
#
_cell.length_a   1.000
_cell.length_b   1.000
_cell.length_c   1.000
_cell.angle_alpha   90.00
_cell.angle_beta   90.00
_cell.angle_gamma   90.00
#
_symmetry.space_group_name_H-M   'P 1'
#
loop_
_entity.id
_entity.type
_entity.pdbx_description
1 polymer ?
#
loop_
_entity_poly.entity_id
_entity_poly.type
_entity_poly.pdbx_seq_one_letter_code
_entity_poly.pdbx_strand_id
1 'polypeptide(L)'
;MLIVNRRKGGVYNGGVKRSGYADLPLHAGRVPAWLARRMTALGTGISEAVLYHYGPSEFLSRLSDPFWFQALGCVMGMDWHSSGITTSVMGALKRGLNPRAHELGIYICGGRGRHSHQTPSELRAVAERYGLDGEQLVRSSRLAARVDNNAIADGFQIYLHTFVLTQDGGWAIVQQGMNETTGLARRYHWHSATVRDFVSDPHTAVVGEHQGRIMNLVDDNAKPAQCALLDIAHERPENTLAEARKLVMPRHHDVREPVVDLKRLGAVLAAAYERDLRDFASLLLVENLGPRTLQSLALIAEVVHGTPTRFSDPARFSFALGGKDRHPFPVPLSTYDRSVSVLSRALDAARLGNTDRLEGFRRLDRFVRQVEKRLAPEADLPKVVAHENAISAALDGRSVPDDPPARKSKRQLDLFR
;
A
#
# COMPACT_ATOMS: atom_id res chain seq x y z
N MET A 1 3.99 6.32 -34.01
CA MET A 1 2.76 5.63 -34.38
C MET A 1 3.07 4.13 -34.35
N LEU A 2 2.94 3.51 -33.19
CA LEU A 2 3.09 2.06 -33.04
C LEU A 2 1.74 1.43 -33.40
N ILE A 3 1.70 0.83 -34.60
CA ILE A 3 0.56 0.05 -35.06
C ILE A 3 0.60 -1.27 -34.29
N VAL A 4 -0.30 -1.44 -33.34
CA VAL A 4 -0.56 -2.75 -32.73
C VAL A 4 -1.26 -3.60 -33.76
N ASN A 5 -0.53 -4.51 -34.41
CA ASN A 5 -1.08 -5.49 -35.33
C ASN A 5 -1.94 -6.49 -34.54
N ARG A 6 -3.25 -6.39 -34.69
CA ARG A 6 -4.22 -7.38 -34.22
C ARG A 6 -3.97 -8.70 -34.96
N ARG A 7 -3.33 -9.66 -34.32
CA ARG A 7 -3.37 -11.05 -34.79
C ARG A 7 -4.60 -11.74 -34.21
N LYS A 8 -5.41 -12.25 -35.11
CA LYS A 8 -6.63 -13.04 -34.83
C LYS A 8 -6.33 -14.33 -34.09
N GLY A 9 -7.25 -14.66 -33.24
CA GLY A 9 -7.47 -15.75 -32.34
C GLY A 9 -6.78 -17.09 -32.59
N GLY A 10 -6.23 -17.59 -31.51
CA GLY A 10 -6.00 -19.00 -31.27
C GLY A 10 -6.63 -19.36 -29.93
N VAL A 11 -7.62 -20.23 -29.96
CA VAL A 11 -8.24 -20.82 -28.77
C VAL A 11 -7.17 -21.68 -28.08
N TYR A 12 -6.55 -21.18 -27.03
CA TYR A 12 -5.71 -21.97 -26.14
C TYR A 12 -6.56 -22.55 -25.01
N ASN A 13 -7.08 -23.78 -25.25
CA ASN A 13 -7.53 -24.68 -24.21
C ASN A 13 -6.30 -25.31 -23.52
N GLY A 14 -5.66 -24.57 -22.64
CA GLY A 14 -4.64 -25.07 -21.74
C GLY A 14 -4.92 -24.43 -20.39
N GLY A 15 -5.27 -25.24 -19.38
CA GLY A 15 -5.52 -24.78 -18.03
C GLY A 15 -4.35 -23.97 -17.51
N VAL A 16 -4.44 -22.66 -17.64
CA VAL A 16 -3.49 -21.72 -17.06
C VAL A 16 -3.72 -21.76 -15.56
N LYS A 17 -2.77 -22.35 -14.82
CA LYS A 17 -2.71 -22.19 -13.38
C LYS A 17 -2.68 -20.69 -13.09
N ARG A 18 -3.82 -20.14 -12.65
CA ARG A 18 -4.00 -18.74 -12.26
C ARG A 18 -3.37 -18.52 -10.88
N SER A 19 -2.06 -18.56 -10.78
CA SER A 19 -1.31 -18.11 -9.61
C SER A 19 -0.62 -16.81 -9.97
N GLY A 20 -1.31 -15.72 -9.76
CA GLY A 20 -0.79 -14.37 -10.00
C GLY A 20 -0.31 -13.71 -8.72
N TYR A 21 0.55 -14.36 -7.95
CA TYR A 21 1.26 -13.73 -6.84
C TYR A 21 2.50 -13.04 -7.40
N ALA A 22 2.59 -11.75 -7.23
CA ALA A 22 3.86 -11.09 -7.29
C ALA A 22 4.38 -10.99 -5.86
N ASP A 23 5.01 -12.04 -5.42
CA ASP A 23 5.90 -11.96 -4.29
C ASP A 23 6.93 -10.87 -4.60
N LEU A 24 7.16 -10.01 -3.62
CA LEU A 24 8.28 -9.08 -3.66
C LEU A 24 9.42 -9.70 -2.84
N PRO A 25 10.19 -10.65 -3.38
CA PRO A 25 11.27 -11.28 -2.64
C PRO A 25 12.31 -10.23 -2.29
N LEU A 26 12.81 -10.31 -1.06
CA LEU A 26 13.89 -9.45 -0.61
C LEU A 26 15.17 -9.84 -1.35
N HIS A 27 15.67 -8.95 -2.20
CA HIS A 27 16.98 -9.11 -2.81
C HIS A 27 18.04 -8.41 -1.96
N ALA A 28 18.97 -9.18 -1.41
CA ALA A 28 20.15 -8.66 -0.78
C ALA A 28 21.10 -8.11 -1.88
N GLY A 29 21.23 -6.80 -1.97
CA GLY A 29 22.12 -6.19 -2.94
C GLY A 29 21.98 -4.67 -3.01
N ARG A 30 23.06 -4.00 -3.46
CA ARG A 30 23.03 -2.57 -3.81
C ARG A 30 22.95 -2.46 -5.32
N VAL A 31 22.08 -1.59 -5.81
CA VAL A 31 22.06 -1.22 -7.23
C VAL A 31 23.44 -0.68 -7.61
N PRO A 32 24.10 -1.21 -8.65
CA PRO A 32 25.39 -0.71 -9.09
C PRO A 32 25.36 0.79 -9.38
N ALA A 33 26.43 1.51 -9.06
CA ALA A 33 26.48 2.97 -9.18
C ALA A 33 26.16 3.49 -10.60
N TRP A 34 26.60 2.74 -11.62
CA TRP A 34 26.29 3.09 -13.01
C TRP A 34 24.79 2.97 -13.33
N LEU A 35 24.12 1.93 -12.80
CA LEU A 35 22.69 1.73 -12.97
C LEU A 35 21.92 2.78 -12.18
N ALA A 36 22.33 3.08 -10.95
CA ALA A 36 21.69 4.13 -10.13
C ALA A 36 21.75 5.51 -10.80
N ARG A 37 22.85 5.86 -11.49
CA ARG A 37 22.95 7.09 -12.27
C ARG A 37 21.98 7.10 -13.45
N ARG A 38 21.90 6.01 -14.22
CA ARG A 38 20.96 5.88 -15.34
C ARG A 38 19.50 5.92 -14.88
N MET A 39 19.18 5.23 -13.80
CA MET A 39 17.85 5.30 -13.18
C MET A 39 17.50 6.72 -12.78
N THR A 40 18.43 7.46 -12.18
CA THR A 40 18.21 8.85 -11.80
C THR A 40 17.93 9.71 -13.03
N ALA A 41 18.78 9.64 -14.06
CA ALA A 41 18.59 10.43 -15.30
C ALA A 41 17.26 10.12 -15.99
N LEU A 42 16.93 8.82 -16.13
CA LEU A 42 15.72 8.37 -16.82
C LEU A 42 14.46 8.71 -16.01
N GLY A 43 14.47 8.43 -14.71
CA GLY A 43 13.35 8.77 -13.81
C GLY A 43 13.10 10.27 -13.74
N THR A 44 14.16 11.09 -13.71
CA THR A 44 14.05 12.55 -13.75
C THR A 44 13.42 13.01 -15.06
N GLY A 45 13.93 12.57 -16.21
CA GLY A 45 13.42 12.99 -17.52
C GLY A 45 11.96 12.61 -17.74
N ILE A 46 11.56 11.39 -17.33
CA ILE A 46 10.15 10.94 -17.39
C ILE A 46 9.28 11.79 -16.46
N SER A 47 9.73 12.03 -15.22
CA SER A 47 8.97 12.81 -14.25
C SER A 47 8.81 14.26 -14.68
N GLU A 48 9.87 14.90 -15.20
CA GLU A 48 9.80 16.26 -15.76
C GLU A 48 8.80 16.35 -16.93
N ALA A 49 8.80 15.35 -17.81
CA ALA A 49 7.83 15.30 -18.89
C ALA A 49 6.39 15.14 -18.39
N VAL A 50 6.17 14.30 -17.38
CA VAL A 50 4.84 14.15 -16.75
C VAL A 50 4.41 15.45 -16.06
N LEU A 51 5.30 16.08 -15.31
CA LEU A 51 5.03 17.35 -14.62
C LEU A 51 4.69 18.47 -15.60
N TYR A 52 5.44 18.55 -16.70
CA TYR A 52 5.24 19.58 -17.73
C TYR A 52 3.91 19.40 -18.48
N HIS A 53 3.56 18.17 -18.86
CA HIS A 53 2.39 17.91 -19.70
C HIS A 53 1.08 17.71 -18.93
N TYR A 54 1.15 17.26 -17.67
CA TYR A 54 -0.01 16.87 -16.89
C TYR A 54 -0.10 17.54 -15.51
N GLY A 55 0.96 18.20 -15.09
CA GLY A 55 1.02 18.90 -13.82
C GLY A 55 1.34 18.03 -12.59
N PRO A 56 1.59 18.68 -11.43
CA PRO A 56 1.99 18.01 -10.21
C PRO A 56 0.93 17.07 -9.63
N SER A 57 -0.35 17.43 -9.70
CA SER A 57 -1.45 16.61 -9.18
C SER A 57 -1.55 15.26 -9.90
N GLU A 58 -1.43 15.26 -11.24
CA GLU A 58 -1.42 14.01 -12.01
C GLU A 58 -0.16 13.17 -11.71
N PHE A 59 0.99 13.81 -11.48
CA PHE A 59 2.20 13.08 -11.07
C PHE A 59 2.01 12.38 -9.73
N LEU A 60 1.39 13.02 -8.73
CA LEU A 60 1.05 12.39 -7.46
C LEU A 60 0.07 11.22 -7.65
N SER A 61 -0.96 11.41 -8.45
CA SER A 61 -1.94 10.35 -8.77
C SER A 61 -1.25 9.12 -9.37
N ARG A 62 -0.30 9.32 -10.28
CA ARG A 62 0.46 8.22 -10.89
C ARG A 62 1.39 7.53 -9.93
N LEU A 63 2.09 8.26 -9.07
CA LEU A 63 2.91 7.63 -8.02
C LEU A 63 2.08 6.79 -7.05
N SER A 64 0.81 7.14 -6.88
CA SER A 64 -0.14 6.40 -6.05
C SER A 64 -0.79 5.22 -6.77
N ASP A 65 -0.68 5.16 -8.11
CA ASP A 65 -1.11 4.00 -8.91
C ASP A 65 -0.02 2.93 -8.88
N PRO A 66 -0.29 1.76 -8.30
CA PRO A 66 0.70 0.71 -8.14
C PRO A 66 1.20 0.14 -9.46
N PHE A 67 0.35 0.14 -10.48
CA PHE A 67 0.70 -0.34 -11.81
C PHE A 67 1.65 0.62 -12.53
N TRP A 68 1.31 1.91 -12.55
CA TRP A 68 2.18 2.92 -13.14
C TRP A 68 3.53 2.99 -12.43
N PHE A 69 3.54 2.91 -11.10
CA PHE A 69 4.76 2.89 -10.31
C PHE A 69 5.65 1.70 -10.68
N GLN A 70 5.05 0.52 -10.84
CA GLN A 70 5.78 -0.69 -11.22
C GLN A 70 6.34 -0.57 -12.64
N ALA A 71 5.53 -0.07 -13.59
CA ALA A 71 5.94 0.17 -14.96
C ALA A 71 7.10 1.16 -15.05
N LEU A 72 7.03 2.27 -14.30
CA LEU A 72 8.11 3.24 -14.19
C LEU A 72 9.41 2.58 -13.71
N GLY A 73 9.33 1.76 -12.67
CA GLY A 73 10.49 1.03 -12.15
C GLY A 73 11.12 0.11 -13.18
N CYS A 74 10.31 -0.61 -13.95
CA CYS A 74 10.79 -1.48 -15.05
C CYS A 74 11.45 -0.67 -16.17
N VAL A 75 10.84 0.45 -16.57
CA VAL A 75 11.43 1.38 -17.57
C VAL A 75 12.77 1.91 -17.08
N MET A 76 12.87 2.24 -15.79
CA MET A 76 14.14 2.68 -15.18
C MET A 76 15.20 1.57 -15.08
N GLY A 77 14.83 0.31 -15.30
CA GLY A 77 15.74 -0.82 -15.37
C GLY A 77 15.72 -1.77 -14.19
N MET A 78 14.70 -1.69 -13.35
CA MET A 78 14.48 -2.67 -12.30
C MET A 78 13.75 -3.91 -12.84
N ASP A 79 13.98 -5.04 -12.19
CA ASP A 79 13.24 -6.25 -12.48
C ASP A 79 11.82 -6.18 -11.91
N TRP A 80 10.86 -6.75 -12.64
CA TRP A 80 9.44 -6.75 -12.31
C TRP A 80 9.11 -7.28 -10.90
N HIS A 81 9.81 -8.33 -10.46
CA HIS A 81 9.54 -9.00 -9.19
C HIS A 81 10.40 -8.50 -8.03
N SER A 82 11.20 -7.46 -8.21
CA SER A 82 12.13 -7.02 -7.18
C SER A 82 11.46 -6.13 -6.14
N SER A 83 11.53 -6.48 -4.87
CA SER A 83 11.21 -5.56 -3.76
C SER A 83 12.07 -4.30 -3.77
N GLY A 84 13.28 -4.40 -4.36
CA GLY A 84 14.20 -3.29 -4.53
C GLY A 84 13.67 -2.17 -5.43
N ILE A 85 12.61 -2.42 -6.20
CA ILE A 85 12.01 -1.43 -7.11
C ILE A 85 11.59 -0.17 -6.35
N THR A 86 10.90 -0.31 -5.23
CA THR A 86 10.39 0.82 -4.44
C THR A 86 11.52 1.72 -3.94
N THR A 87 12.53 1.12 -3.32
CA THR A 87 13.68 1.87 -2.78
C THR A 87 14.52 2.53 -3.88
N SER A 88 14.68 1.83 -5.00
CA SER A 88 15.51 2.31 -6.12
C SER A 88 14.82 3.42 -6.87
N VAL A 89 13.53 3.29 -7.16
CA VAL A 89 12.73 4.32 -7.85
C VAL A 89 12.65 5.57 -6.99
N MET A 90 12.16 5.46 -5.75
CA MET A 90 12.01 6.64 -4.89
C MET A 90 13.35 7.31 -4.58
N GLY A 91 14.41 6.53 -4.38
CA GLY A 91 15.77 7.06 -4.22
C GLY A 91 16.31 7.76 -5.47
N ALA A 92 16.03 7.25 -6.66
CA ALA A 92 16.42 7.87 -7.92
C ALA A 92 15.65 9.17 -8.18
N LEU A 93 14.33 9.16 -7.96
CA LEU A 93 13.48 10.35 -8.08
C LEU A 93 13.91 11.45 -7.09
N LYS A 94 14.16 11.12 -5.82
CA LYS A 94 14.64 12.10 -4.82
C LYS A 94 15.96 12.74 -5.27
N ARG A 95 16.93 11.94 -5.74
CA ARG A 95 18.22 12.46 -6.22
C ARG A 95 18.09 13.36 -7.45
N GLY A 96 17.17 13.01 -8.35
CA GLY A 96 17.03 13.71 -9.62
C GLY A 96 16.15 14.96 -9.55
N LEU A 97 15.04 14.90 -8.82
CA LEU A 97 14.05 15.98 -8.78
C LEU A 97 14.34 17.01 -7.68
N ASN A 98 14.80 16.61 -6.49
CA ASN A 98 15.00 17.55 -5.39
C ASN A 98 15.99 18.67 -5.65
N PRO A 99 17.10 18.50 -6.42
CA PRO A 99 17.97 19.64 -6.79
C PRO A 99 17.24 20.76 -7.53
N ARG A 100 16.16 20.44 -8.21
CA ARG A 100 15.32 21.38 -8.98
C ARG A 100 13.87 21.45 -8.46
N ALA A 101 13.67 21.03 -7.23
CA ALA A 101 12.33 20.92 -6.63
C ALA A 101 11.56 22.25 -6.66
N HIS A 102 12.24 23.38 -6.48
CA HIS A 102 11.63 24.69 -6.56
C HIS A 102 11.07 25.02 -7.96
N GLU A 103 11.79 24.63 -9.02
CA GLU A 103 11.34 24.83 -10.40
C GLU A 103 10.21 23.86 -10.78
N LEU A 104 10.30 22.63 -10.28
CA LEU A 104 9.38 21.55 -10.62
C LEU A 104 8.11 21.55 -9.76
N GLY A 105 8.12 22.28 -8.63
CA GLY A 105 7.02 22.30 -7.69
C GLY A 105 6.80 20.99 -6.92
N ILE A 106 7.81 20.09 -6.90
CA ILE A 106 7.73 18.76 -6.29
C ILE A 106 8.92 18.53 -5.36
N TYR A 107 8.63 18.07 -4.15
CA TYR A 107 9.60 17.75 -3.11
C TYR A 107 9.44 16.31 -2.63
N ILE A 108 10.51 15.54 -2.58
CA ILE A 108 10.51 14.18 -2.06
C ILE A 108 11.22 14.16 -0.72
N CYS A 109 10.46 13.98 0.35
CA CYS A 109 10.92 13.93 1.73
C CYS A 109 11.03 12.48 2.22
N GLY A 110 11.94 12.23 3.15
CA GLY A 110 12.15 10.90 3.71
C GLY A 110 13.06 10.01 2.87
N GLY A 111 12.81 8.69 2.95
CA GLY A 111 13.61 7.69 2.25
C GLY A 111 13.78 6.40 3.06
N ARG A 112 14.84 5.64 2.77
CA ARG A 112 15.15 4.37 3.42
C ARG A 112 15.89 4.57 4.75
N GLY A 113 15.53 3.79 5.77
CA GLY A 113 16.21 3.70 7.06
C GLY A 113 16.29 5.08 7.73
N ARG A 114 17.49 5.53 8.12
CA ARG A 114 17.68 6.82 8.81
C ARG A 114 17.08 8.04 8.09
N HIS A 115 16.96 7.98 6.77
CA HIS A 115 16.37 9.07 6.00
C HIS A 115 14.86 9.20 6.24
N SER A 116 14.17 8.14 6.63
CA SER A 116 12.76 8.21 6.99
C SER A 116 12.52 9.07 8.23
N HIS A 117 13.47 9.12 9.16
CA HIS A 117 13.40 9.95 10.36
C HIS A 117 13.56 11.46 10.07
N GLN A 118 14.09 11.81 8.90
CA GLN A 118 14.23 13.20 8.46
C GLN A 118 12.95 13.77 7.86
N THR A 119 11.96 12.93 7.54
CA THR A 119 10.71 13.36 6.90
C THR A 119 10.05 14.53 7.61
N PRO A 120 9.88 14.54 8.95
CA PRO A 120 9.23 15.66 9.63
C PRO A 120 9.96 16.99 9.46
N SER A 121 11.30 17.01 9.56
CA SER A 121 12.09 18.23 9.39
C SER A 121 12.10 18.71 7.94
N GLU A 122 12.21 17.79 6.98
CA GLU A 122 12.12 18.10 5.55
C GLU A 122 10.75 18.69 5.20
N LEU A 123 9.64 18.12 5.73
CA LEU A 123 8.27 18.63 5.50
C LEU A 123 8.08 20.04 6.07
N ARG A 124 8.55 20.30 7.31
CA ARG A 124 8.45 21.64 7.91
C ARG A 124 9.20 22.68 7.08
N ALA A 125 10.41 22.35 6.61
CA ALA A 125 11.20 23.27 5.80
C ALA A 125 10.54 23.61 4.45
N VAL A 126 9.87 22.64 3.82
CA VAL A 126 9.10 22.89 2.59
C VAL A 126 7.83 23.68 2.91
N ALA A 127 7.11 23.31 3.97
CA ALA A 127 5.89 23.99 4.39
C ALA A 127 6.12 25.46 4.71
N GLU A 128 7.18 25.78 5.44
CA GLU A 128 7.59 27.16 5.77
C GLU A 128 7.81 27.99 4.50
N ARG A 129 8.46 27.39 3.49
CA ARG A 129 8.74 28.07 2.21
C ARG A 129 7.49 28.45 1.44
N TYR A 130 6.44 27.65 1.51
CA TYR A 130 5.21 27.81 0.70
C TYR A 130 3.99 28.22 1.52
N GLY A 131 4.14 28.50 2.82
CA GLY A 131 3.03 28.88 3.68
C GLY A 131 2.03 27.76 3.93
N LEU A 132 2.48 26.50 3.91
CA LEU A 132 1.65 25.33 4.20
C LEU A 132 1.64 25.01 5.70
N ASP A 133 0.63 24.25 6.14
CA ASP A 133 0.61 23.73 7.51
C ASP A 133 1.58 22.55 7.67
N GLY A 134 2.80 22.86 8.13
CA GLY A 134 3.86 21.88 8.33
C GLY A 134 3.52 20.82 9.39
N GLU A 135 2.78 21.17 10.44
CA GLU A 135 2.42 20.21 11.49
C GLU A 135 1.33 19.26 11.00
N GLN A 136 0.39 19.72 10.19
CA GLN A 136 -0.59 18.85 9.54
C GLN A 136 0.07 17.87 8.57
N LEU A 137 1.07 18.30 7.80
CA LEU A 137 1.84 17.43 6.91
C LEU A 137 2.65 16.39 7.70
N VAL A 138 3.29 16.81 8.80
CA VAL A 138 4.02 15.90 9.70
C VAL A 138 3.05 14.91 10.35
N ARG A 139 1.87 15.36 10.79
CA ARG A 139 0.82 14.48 11.34
C ARG A 139 0.39 13.43 10.30
N SER A 140 0.13 13.85 9.06
CA SER A 140 -0.23 12.95 7.95
C SER A 140 0.84 11.90 7.69
N SER A 141 2.12 12.32 7.64
CA SER A 141 3.27 11.43 7.48
C SER A 141 3.37 10.39 8.61
N ARG A 142 3.20 10.85 9.85
CA ARG A 142 3.25 9.96 11.03
C ARG A 142 2.09 9.00 11.07
N LEU A 143 0.87 9.46 10.76
CA LEU A 143 -0.32 8.60 10.73
C LEU A 143 -0.18 7.50 9.69
N ALA A 144 0.21 7.83 8.45
CA ALA A 144 0.43 6.82 7.43
C ALA A 144 1.45 5.76 7.88
N ALA A 145 2.57 6.18 8.49
CA ALA A 145 3.57 5.25 8.99
C ALA A 145 3.04 4.40 10.17
N ARG A 146 2.23 4.97 11.07
CA ARG A 146 1.64 4.25 12.21
C ARG A 146 0.57 3.28 11.79
N VAL A 147 -0.25 3.64 10.82
CA VAL A 147 -1.27 2.74 10.25
C VAL A 147 -0.59 1.51 9.67
N ASP A 148 0.35 1.70 8.75
CA ASP A 148 0.98 0.58 8.03
C ASP A 148 1.88 -0.28 8.92
N ASN A 149 2.45 0.29 9.98
CA ASN A 149 3.33 -0.46 10.88
C ASN A 149 2.62 -1.08 12.08
N ASN A 150 1.51 -0.49 12.54
CA ASN A 150 0.90 -0.87 13.82
C ASN A 150 -0.56 -1.31 13.71
N ALA A 151 -1.39 -0.63 12.88
CA ALA A 151 -2.82 -0.87 12.85
C ALA A 151 -3.23 -2.05 11.94
N ILE A 152 -2.32 -2.50 11.09
CA ILE A 152 -2.47 -3.68 10.24
C ILE A 152 -1.48 -4.72 10.75
N ALA A 153 -1.98 -5.84 11.27
CA ALA A 153 -1.14 -6.88 11.87
C ALA A 153 -0.65 -7.89 10.81
N ASP A 154 -0.08 -7.38 9.74
CA ASP A 154 0.42 -8.17 8.60
C ASP A 154 1.87 -8.66 8.79
N GLY A 155 2.52 -8.24 9.87
CA GLY A 155 3.89 -8.62 10.20
C GLY A 155 4.97 -7.90 9.39
N PHE A 156 4.61 -6.92 8.57
CA PHE A 156 5.58 -6.09 7.85
C PHE A 156 5.98 -4.88 8.69
N GLN A 157 7.29 -4.60 8.73
CA GLN A 157 7.84 -3.42 9.40
C GLN A 157 8.33 -2.41 8.37
N ILE A 158 7.85 -1.19 8.47
CA ILE A 158 8.21 -0.12 7.52
C ILE A 158 9.69 0.24 7.66
N TYR A 159 10.44 0.12 6.56
CA TYR A 159 11.84 0.48 6.44
C TYR A 159 12.11 1.56 5.39
N LEU A 160 11.13 1.82 4.53
CA LEU A 160 11.13 2.92 3.58
C LEU A 160 9.86 3.75 3.81
N HIS A 161 10.02 5.04 4.01
CA HIS A 161 8.94 6.01 4.05
C HIS A 161 9.32 7.22 3.20
N THR A 162 8.58 7.49 2.15
CA THR A 162 8.77 8.64 1.27
C THR A 162 7.48 9.42 1.14
N PHE A 163 7.58 10.72 1.36
CA PHE A 163 6.48 11.68 1.26
C PHE A 163 6.77 12.62 0.08
N VAL A 164 5.96 12.60 -0.94
CA VAL A 164 6.07 13.46 -2.10
C VAL A 164 5.08 14.60 -1.92
N LEU A 165 5.56 15.83 -1.87
CA LEU A 165 4.80 17.04 -1.56
C LEU A 165 4.86 18.00 -2.74
N THR A 166 3.73 18.57 -3.13
CA THR A 166 3.65 19.68 -4.08
C THR A 166 3.63 21.02 -3.37
N GLN A 167 3.99 22.09 -4.07
CA GLN A 167 3.99 23.44 -3.51
C GLN A 167 2.59 23.98 -3.16
N ASP A 168 1.52 23.36 -3.66
CA ASP A 168 0.13 23.65 -3.34
C ASP A 168 -0.43 22.79 -2.20
N GLY A 169 0.41 21.96 -1.56
CA GLY A 169 0.04 21.13 -0.42
C GLY A 169 -0.53 19.74 -0.76
N GLY A 170 -0.68 19.40 -2.03
CA GLY A 170 -1.00 18.04 -2.44
C GLY A 170 0.14 17.07 -2.12
N TRP A 171 -0.19 15.81 -1.75
CA TRP A 171 0.85 14.84 -1.42
C TRP A 171 0.49 13.40 -1.81
N ALA A 172 1.53 12.61 -2.01
CA ALA A 172 1.47 11.16 -2.10
C ALA A 172 2.52 10.53 -1.17
N ILE A 173 2.20 9.38 -0.58
CA ILE A 173 3.15 8.62 0.23
C ILE A 173 3.35 7.25 -0.40
N VAL A 174 4.61 6.85 -0.54
CA VAL A 174 5.00 5.50 -0.91
C VAL A 174 5.86 4.92 0.21
N GLN A 175 5.37 3.87 0.83
CA GLN A 175 6.05 3.17 1.91
C GLN A 175 6.32 1.72 1.52
N GLN A 176 7.29 1.11 2.15
CA GLN A 176 7.53 -0.32 2.04
C GLN A 176 7.92 -0.91 3.39
N GLY A 177 7.19 -1.94 3.77
CA GLY A 177 7.51 -2.82 4.88
C GLY A 177 8.19 -4.08 4.40
N MET A 178 8.93 -4.73 5.29
CA MET A 178 9.45 -6.08 5.09
C MET A 178 9.08 -6.99 6.25
N ASN A 179 8.88 -8.25 5.94
CA ASN A 179 8.71 -9.32 6.90
C ASN A 179 9.95 -10.21 6.83
N GLU A 180 10.79 -10.16 7.87
CA GLU A 180 12.04 -10.92 7.93
C GLU A 180 11.80 -12.44 7.98
N THR A 181 10.66 -12.86 8.53
CA THR A 181 10.31 -14.28 8.66
C THR A 181 9.96 -14.91 7.32
N THR A 182 9.21 -14.20 6.48
CA THR A 182 8.78 -14.70 5.16
C THR A 182 9.75 -14.30 4.04
N GLY A 183 10.64 -13.33 4.27
CA GLY A 183 11.50 -12.76 3.24
C GLY A 183 10.74 -11.96 2.17
N LEU A 184 9.54 -11.49 2.48
CA LEU A 184 8.69 -10.73 1.56
C LEU A 184 8.65 -9.24 1.93
N ALA A 185 8.26 -8.42 0.97
CA ALA A 185 8.01 -7.01 1.17
C ALA A 185 6.59 -6.64 0.73
N ARG A 186 6.02 -5.63 1.37
CA ARG A 186 4.70 -5.08 1.07
C ARG A 186 4.83 -3.58 0.87
N ARG A 187 4.21 -3.05 -0.20
CA ARG A 187 4.24 -1.63 -0.55
C ARG A 187 2.87 -1.00 -0.33
N TYR A 188 2.86 0.18 0.28
CA TYR A 188 1.65 0.93 0.59
C TYR A 188 1.69 2.26 -0.16
N HIS A 189 0.58 2.59 -0.82
CA HIS A 189 0.39 3.82 -1.56
C HIS A 189 -0.73 4.64 -0.93
N TRP A 190 -0.46 5.93 -0.75
CA TRP A 190 -1.39 6.90 -0.21
C TRP A 190 -1.44 8.12 -1.11
N HIS A 191 -2.61 8.75 -1.21
CA HIS A 191 -2.79 9.98 -1.99
C HIS A 191 -3.73 10.93 -1.28
N SER A 192 -3.32 12.20 -1.08
CA SER A 192 -4.08 13.22 -0.36
C SER A 192 -5.49 13.42 -0.89
N ALA A 193 -5.69 13.30 -2.20
CA ALA A 193 -7.00 13.47 -2.82
C ALA A 193 -7.98 12.32 -2.51
N THR A 194 -7.51 11.15 -2.07
CA THR A 194 -8.34 9.98 -1.79
C THR A 194 -8.50 9.70 -0.30
N VAL A 195 -7.57 10.16 0.53
CA VAL A 195 -7.62 9.98 1.99
C VAL A 195 -8.73 10.89 2.56
N ARG A 196 -9.80 10.28 3.04
CA ARG A 196 -10.88 10.96 3.78
C ARG A 196 -10.67 10.85 5.27
N ASP A 197 -10.26 9.68 5.72
CA ASP A 197 -9.92 9.36 7.10
C ASP A 197 -8.68 8.46 7.09
N PHE A 198 -7.70 8.73 7.96
CA PHE A 198 -6.48 7.93 8.06
C PHE A 198 -6.72 6.55 8.67
N VAL A 199 -7.86 6.34 9.31
CA VAL A 199 -8.18 5.11 10.04
C VAL A 199 -9.41 4.38 9.49
N SER A 200 -9.83 4.68 8.26
CA SER A 200 -10.94 4.02 7.57
C SER A 200 -10.59 3.82 6.09
N ASP A 201 -10.16 2.62 5.72
CA ASP A 201 -9.68 2.20 4.38
C ASP A 201 -8.85 3.29 3.64
N PRO A 202 -7.77 3.79 4.25
CA PRO A 202 -7.14 5.04 3.82
C PRO A 202 -6.24 4.91 2.58
N HIS A 203 -5.84 3.68 2.21
CA HIS A 203 -4.87 3.45 1.17
C HIS A 203 -5.46 3.62 -0.23
N THR A 204 -4.68 4.22 -1.12
CA THR A 204 -4.96 4.14 -2.56
C THR A 204 -4.73 2.71 -3.05
N ALA A 205 -3.65 2.08 -2.56
CA ALA A 205 -3.34 0.69 -2.86
C ALA A 205 -2.40 0.07 -1.81
N VAL A 206 -2.58 -1.22 -1.57
CA VAL A 206 -1.64 -2.06 -0.82
C VAL A 206 -1.21 -3.20 -1.73
N VAL A 207 0.11 -3.32 -1.96
CA VAL A 207 0.72 -4.25 -2.93
C VAL A 207 1.56 -5.28 -2.20
N GLY A 208 1.26 -6.55 -2.40
CA GLY A 208 1.95 -7.68 -1.81
C GLY A 208 1.07 -8.93 -1.81
N GLU A 209 1.60 -10.02 -1.30
CA GLU A 209 0.84 -11.26 -1.14
C GLU A 209 -0.31 -11.06 -0.14
N HIS A 210 -1.49 -11.55 -0.50
CA HIS A 210 -2.66 -11.56 0.37
C HIS A 210 -2.51 -12.65 1.44
N GLN A 211 -2.52 -12.27 2.72
CA GLN A 211 -2.27 -13.18 3.83
C GLN A 211 -3.55 -13.78 4.43
N GLY A 212 -4.71 -13.51 3.84
CA GLY A 212 -5.98 -14.01 4.32
C GLY A 212 -6.52 -13.20 5.50
N ARG A 213 -6.63 -13.82 6.66
CA ARG A 213 -7.22 -13.20 7.87
C ARG A 213 -6.13 -12.61 8.75
N ILE A 214 -5.90 -11.32 8.64
CA ILE A 214 -5.03 -10.55 9.54
C ILE A 214 -5.84 -9.49 10.26
N MET A 215 -5.47 -9.15 11.48
CA MET A 215 -6.13 -8.07 12.21
C MET A 215 -5.91 -6.74 11.48
N ASN A 216 -7.01 -6.07 11.13
CA ASN A 216 -7.01 -4.79 10.43
C ASN A 216 -7.89 -3.79 11.18
N LEU A 217 -7.26 -2.90 11.92
CA LEU A 217 -7.94 -1.87 12.71
C LEU A 217 -8.31 -0.62 11.89
N VAL A 218 -7.99 -0.61 10.59
CA VAL A 218 -8.36 0.48 9.67
C VAL A 218 -9.30 0.01 8.54
N ASP A 219 -9.89 -1.17 8.67
CA ASP A 219 -11.03 -1.60 7.85
C ASP A 219 -12.25 -0.71 8.15
N ASP A 220 -13.06 -0.36 7.14
CA ASP A 220 -14.27 0.47 7.31
C ASP A 220 -15.20 -0.04 8.41
N ASN A 221 -15.23 -1.37 8.62
CA ASN A 221 -16.04 -2.00 9.65
C ASN A 221 -15.32 -2.14 11.00
N ALA A 222 -14.11 -1.61 11.16
CA ALA A 222 -13.37 -1.67 12.42
C ALA A 222 -13.74 -0.55 13.41
N LYS A 223 -14.64 0.36 13.04
CA LYS A 223 -15.04 1.51 13.88
C LYS A 223 -15.44 1.13 15.30
N PRO A 224 -16.23 0.07 15.55
CA PRO A 224 -16.56 -0.35 16.93
C PRO A 224 -15.31 -0.72 17.73
N ALA A 225 -14.37 -1.46 17.12
CA ALA A 225 -13.11 -1.80 17.77
C ALA A 225 -12.24 -0.55 18.06
N GLN A 226 -12.19 0.42 17.14
CA GLN A 226 -11.49 1.69 17.35
C GLN A 226 -12.07 2.47 18.54
N CYS A 227 -13.40 2.54 18.66
CA CYS A 227 -14.07 3.18 19.80
C CYS A 227 -13.72 2.48 21.11
N ALA A 228 -13.83 1.15 21.17
CA ALA A 228 -13.49 0.40 22.37
C ALA A 228 -12.00 0.54 22.79
N LEU A 229 -11.09 0.61 21.81
CA LEU A 229 -9.67 0.89 22.07
C LEU A 229 -9.46 2.29 22.66
N LEU A 230 -10.23 3.26 22.21
CA LEU A 230 -10.17 4.63 22.71
C LEU A 230 -10.76 4.72 24.13
N ASP A 231 -11.89 4.02 24.38
CA ASP A 231 -12.50 3.93 25.71
C ASP A 231 -11.54 3.32 26.73
N ILE A 232 -10.88 2.21 26.37
CA ILE A 232 -9.83 1.59 27.18
C ILE A 232 -8.67 2.57 27.47
N ALA A 233 -8.29 3.38 26.50
CA ALA A 233 -7.21 4.36 26.68
C ALA A 233 -7.59 5.52 27.62
N HIS A 234 -8.88 5.76 27.81
CA HIS A 234 -9.41 6.73 28.77
C HIS A 234 -9.65 6.14 30.17
N GLU A 235 -9.61 4.82 30.31
CA GLU A 235 -9.71 4.17 31.62
C GLU A 235 -8.42 4.31 32.44
N ARG A 236 -8.55 4.16 33.75
CA ARG A 236 -7.37 4.09 34.62
C ARG A 236 -6.52 2.88 34.25
N PRO A 237 -5.22 3.06 33.99
CA PRO A 237 -4.33 1.98 33.53
C PRO A 237 -4.37 0.74 34.42
N GLU A 238 -4.55 0.93 35.74
CA GLU A 238 -4.60 -0.17 36.71
C GLU A 238 -5.77 -1.12 36.44
N ASN A 239 -6.94 -0.59 36.06
CA ASN A 239 -8.14 -1.36 35.77
C ASN A 239 -7.90 -2.26 34.54
N THR A 240 -7.45 -1.67 33.45
CA THR A 240 -7.13 -2.40 32.20
C THR A 240 -6.05 -3.46 32.43
N LEU A 241 -5.02 -3.15 33.23
CA LEU A 241 -3.96 -4.11 33.57
C LEU A 241 -4.50 -5.25 34.45
N ALA A 242 -5.44 -4.99 35.36
CA ALA A 242 -6.07 -6.02 36.15
C ALA A 242 -6.89 -6.99 35.29
N GLU A 243 -7.63 -6.49 34.32
CA GLU A 243 -8.36 -7.30 33.35
C GLU A 243 -7.41 -8.07 32.42
N ALA A 244 -6.37 -7.40 31.90
CA ALA A 244 -5.36 -8.04 31.05
C ALA A 244 -4.67 -9.26 31.71
N ARG A 245 -4.47 -9.22 33.04
CA ARG A 245 -3.92 -10.37 33.79
C ARG A 245 -4.84 -11.60 33.85
N LYS A 246 -6.14 -11.42 33.65
CA LYS A 246 -7.14 -12.50 33.67
C LYS A 246 -7.36 -13.11 32.29
N LEU A 247 -6.81 -12.49 31.22
CA LEU A 247 -7.07 -12.90 29.85
C LEU A 247 -6.49 -14.28 29.55
N VAL A 248 -7.35 -15.14 29.03
CA VAL A 248 -6.97 -16.38 28.34
C VAL A 248 -7.12 -16.10 26.83
N MET A 249 -6.05 -16.24 26.08
CA MET A 249 -6.01 -15.94 24.67
C MET A 249 -7.01 -16.76 23.84
N PRO A 250 -7.96 -16.14 23.12
CA PRO A 250 -8.81 -16.83 22.17
C PRO A 250 -7.98 -17.46 21.04
N ARG A 251 -8.34 -18.67 20.59
CA ARG A 251 -7.61 -19.40 19.55
C ARG A 251 -7.58 -18.73 18.16
N HIS A 252 -8.47 -17.78 17.91
CA HIS A 252 -8.55 -17.07 16.63
C HIS A 252 -7.69 -15.80 16.59
N HIS A 253 -7.11 -15.38 17.70
CA HIS A 253 -6.10 -14.34 17.73
C HIS A 253 -4.75 -14.96 17.38
N ASP A 254 -4.24 -14.66 16.18
CA ASP A 254 -2.87 -15.01 15.77
C ASP A 254 -1.87 -14.04 16.42
N VAL A 255 -1.84 -14.07 17.76
CA VAL A 255 -0.79 -13.43 18.54
C VAL A 255 0.31 -14.46 18.72
N ARG A 256 1.33 -14.39 17.87
CA ARG A 256 2.42 -15.38 17.78
C ARG A 256 3.27 -15.54 19.05
N GLU A 257 3.09 -14.66 20.03
CA GLU A 257 3.69 -14.81 21.35
C GLU A 257 2.60 -14.75 22.43
N PRO A 258 2.51 -15.75 23.32
CA PRO A 258 1.42 -15.91 24.27
C PRO A 258 1.46 -14.93 25.46
N VAL A 259 2.38 -13.97 25.46
CA VAL A 259 2.58 -13.09 26.62
C VAL A 259 2.36 -11.64 26.23
N VAL A 260 1.27 -11.05 26.76
CA VAL A 260 1.08 -9.61 26.80
C VAL A 260 2.18 -9.01 27.71
N ASP A 261 3.03 -8.15 27.16
CA ASP A 261 3.99 -7.39 27.97
C ASP A 261 3.24 -6.32 28.80
N LEU A 262 2.82 -6.72 29.99
CA LEU A 262 2.04 -5.88 30.90
C LEU A 262 2.78 -4.60 31.31
N LYS A 263 4.11 -4.65 31.40
CA LYS A 263 4.90 -3.47 31.75
C LYS A 263 4.86 -2.43 30.63
N ARG A 264 5.04 -2.88 29.40
CA ARG A 264 4.96 -2.03 28.21
C ARG A 264 3.54 -1.54 27.97
N LEU A 265 2.55 -2.40 28.14
CA LEU A 265 1.14 -2.04 28.03
C LEU A 265 0.79 -0.96 29.05
N GLY A 266 1.19 -1.14 30.32
CA GLY A 266 0.95 -0.15 31.38
C GLY A 266 1.60 1.22 31.11
N ALA A 267 2.83 1.24 30.59
CA ALA A 267 3.50 2.49 30.23
C ALA A 267 2.77 3.23 29.07
N VAL A 268 2.25 2.49 28.08
CA VAL A 268 1.48 3.08 26.98
C VAL A 268 0.12 3.57 27.47
N LEU A 269 -0.58 2.82 28.31
CA LEU A 269 -1.87 3.23 28.87
C LEU A 269 -1.71 4.48 29.75
N ALA A 270 -0.67 4.55 30.59
CA ALA A 270 -0.39 5.75 31.38
C ALA A 270 -0.15 6.97 30.47
N ALA A 271 0.67 6.81 29.43
CA ALA A 271 0.92 7.89 28.47
C ALA A 271 -0.33 8.28 27.66
N ALA A 272 -1.25 7.35 27.39
CA ALA A 272 -2.51 7.61 26.74
C ALA A 272 -3.50 8.34 27.65
N TYR A 273 -3.62 7.85 28.90
CA TYR A 273 -4.51 8.43 29.92
C TYR A 273 -4.23 9.91 30.24
N GLU A 274 -2.96 10.31 30.22
CA GLU A 274 -2.54 11.69 30.46
C GLU A 274 -2.80 12.63 29.27
N ARG A 275 -3.27 12.11 28.14
CA ARG A 275 -3.49 12.88 26.90
C ARG A 275 -4.98 13.05 26.60
N ASP A 276 -5.34 14.22 26.04
CA ASP A 276 -6.67 14.45 25.47
C ASP A 276 -6.78 13.71 24.10
N LEU A 277 -7.07 12.40 24.16
CA LEU A 277 -7.26 11.59 22.95
C LEU A 277 -8.70 11.73 22.47
N ARG A 278 -8.89 12.31 21.28
CA ARG A 278 -10.22 12.58 20.73
C ARG A 278 -10.70 11.49 19.76
N ASP A 279 -9.80 10.76 19.18
CA ASP A 279 -10.06 9.77 18.15
C ASP A 279 -8.99 8.67 18.12
N PHE A 280 -9.26 7.61 17.37
CA PHE A 280 -8.33 6.49 17.20
C PHE A 280 -7.03 6.93 16.50
N ALA A 281 -7.08 7.93 15.61
CA ALA A 281 -5.89 8.46 14.96
C ALA A 281 -4.94 9.12 15.98
N SER A 282 -5.48 9.83 16.98
CA SER A 282 -4.67 10.40 18.08
C SER A 282 -4.08 9.31 18.98
N LEU A 283 -4.82 8.20 19.23
CA LEU A 283 -4.30 7.05 19.95
C LEU A 283 -3.11 6.41 19.21
N LEU A 284 -3.18 6.24 17.88
CA LEU A 284 -2.06 5.70 17.09
C LEU A 284 -0.78 6.55 17.19
N LEU A 285 -0.89 7.83 17.49
CA LEU A 285 0.24 8.75 17.66
C LEU A 285 0.85 8.75 19.06
N VAL A 286 0.29 7.99 20.01
CA VAL A 286 0.86 7.85 21.36
C VAL A 286 2.26 7.22 21.25
N GLU A 287 3.20 7.76 22.02
CA GLU A 287 4.57 7.28 22.04
C GLU A 287 4.64 5.84 22.53
N ASN A 288 5.55 5.07 21.94
CA ASN A 288 5.77 3.66 22.28
C ASN A 288 4.57 2.73 22.03
N LEU A 289 3.45 3.20 21.48
CA LEU A 289 2.39 2.34 21.01
C LEU A 289 2.89 1.58 19.77
N GLY A 290 3.35 0.36 19.97
CA GLY A 290 3.80 -0.54 18.91
C GLY A 290 2.71 -1.52 18.47
N PRO A 291 2.96 -2.31 17.43
CA PRO A 291 1.96 -3.26 16.89
C PRO A 291 1.50 -4.27 17.93
N ARG A 292 2.41 -4.86 18.71
CA ARG A 292 2.05 -5.84 19.76
C ARG A 292 1.18 -5.25 20.87
N THR A 293 1.46 -3.99 21.27
CA THR A 293 0.64 -3.31 22.30
C THR A 293 -0.75 -3.04 21.77
N LEU A 294 -0.86 -2.62 20.51
CA LEU A 294 -2.15 -2.37 19.86
C LEU A 294 -2.95 -3.67 19.69
N GLN A 295 -2.31 -4.77 19.32
CA GLN A 295 -2.92 -6.10 19.29
C GLN A 295 -3.42 -6.54 20.67
N SER A 296 -2.63 -6.29 21.73
CA SER A 296 -3.05 -6.59 23.10
C SER A 296 -4.27 -5.77 23.54
N LEU A 297 -4.31 -4.48 23.18
CA LEU A 297 -5.47 -3.63 23.44
C LEU A 297 -6.70 -4.11 22.69
N ALA A 298 -6.55 -4.50 21.42
CA ALA A 298 -7.65 -5.06 20.63
C ALA A 298 -8.20 -6.35 21.22
N LEU A 299 -7.33 -7.22 21.76
CA LEU A 299 -7.74 -8.42 22.47
C LEU A 299 -8.51 -8.10 23.75
N ILE A 300 -8.05 -7.11 24.52
CA ILE A 300 -8.76 -6.66 25.73
C ILE A 300 -10.14 -6.12 25.34
N ALA A 301 -10.23 -5.29 24.30
CA ALA A 301 -11.49 -4.76 23.77
C ALA A 301 -12.47 -5.89 23.40
N GLU A 302 -11.99 -6.95 22.75
CA GLU A 302 -12.83 -8.07 22.37
C GLU A 302 -13.31 -8.89 23.58
N VAL A 303 -12.43 -9.20 24.53
CA VAL A 303 -12.75 -10.07 25.66
C VAL A 303 -13.50 -9.33 26.76
N VAL A 304 -13.12 -8.10 27.08
CA VAL A 304 -13.71 -7.31 28.19
C VAL A 304 -14.95 -6.55 27.74
N HIS A 305 -14.89 -5.91 26.56
CA HIS A 305 -15.98 -5.08 26.05
C HIS A 305 -16.88 -5.78 25.04
N GLY A 306 -16.56 -7.04 24.67
CA GLY A 306 -17.33 -7.81 23.68
C GLY A 306 -17.29 -7.20 22.26
N THR A 307 -16.31 -6.37 21.96
CA THR A 307 -16.21 -5.66 20.68
C THR A 307 -15.30 -6.44 19.74
N PRO A 308 -15.86 -7.08 18.69
CA PRO A 308 -15.09 -7.96 17.82
C PRO A 308 -14.06 -7.17 16.98
N THR A 309 -12.86 -7.68 16.95
CA THR A 309 -11.79 -7.16 16.07
C THR A 309 -12.04 -7.58 14.63
N ARG A 310 -11.69 -6.72 13.68
CA ARG A 310 -11.83 -7.00 12.25
C ARG A 310 -10.61 -7.76 11.72
N PHE A 311 -10.86 -8.80 10.91
CA PHE A 311 -9.82 -9.61 10.28
C PHE A 311 -10.01 -9.59 8.76
N SER A 312 -9.22 -8.74 8.08
CA SER A 312 -9.21 -8.59 6.63
C SER A 312 -7.82 -8.15 6.18
N ASP A 313 -7.34 -8.63 5.05
CA ASP A 313 -6.09 -8.13 4.49
C ASP A 313 -6.39 -6.99 3.49
N PRO A 314 -5.87 -5.77 3.69
CA PRO A 314 -6.07 -4.68 2.75
C PRO A 314 -5.29 -4.83 1.44
N ALA A 315 -4.43 -5.84 1.29
CA ALA A 315 -3.70 -6.09 0.05
C ALA A 315 -4.68 -6.43 -1.08
N ARG A 316 -4.91 -5.47 -1.97
CA ARG A 316 -5.85 -5.57 -3.10
C ARG A 316 -5.15 -5.81 -4.42
N PHE A 317 -3.84 -5.61 -4.49
CA PHE A 317 -3.05 -5.73 -5.69
C PHE A 317 -1.92 -6.72 -5.47
N SER A 318 -2.06 -7.88 -6.07
CA SER A 318 -0.90 -8.63 -6.53
C SER A 318 -0.54 -8.09 -7.91
N PHE A 319 0.73 -8.18 -8.36
CA PHE A 319 1.10 -7.76 -9.73
C PHE A 319 0.51 -8.64 -10.84
N ALA A 320 -0.37 -9.55 -10.50
CA ALA A 320 -1.27 -10.18 -11.44
C ALA A 320 -2.46 -9.28 -11.80
N LEU A 321 -2.39 -7.98 -11.48
CA LEU A 321 -3.38 -6.97 -11.84
C LEU A 321 -4.80 -7.31 -11.37
N GLY A 322 -5.01 -7.07 -10.11
CA GLY A 322 -6.34 -6.98 -9.57
C GLY A 322 -6.79 -8.23 -8.87
N GLY A 323 -7.51 -8.05 -7.83
CA GLY A 323 -8.38 -9.00 -7.22
C GLY A 323 -8.30 -9.06 -5.72
N LYS A 324 -9.45 -8.94 -5.15
CA LYS A 324 -9.77 -9.41 -3.83
C LYS A 324 -9.72 -10.94 -3.85
N ASP A 325 -9.18 -11.54 -2.79
CA ASP A 325 -9.39 -12.97 -2.50
C ASP A 325 -8.83 -13.97 -3.52
N ARG A 326 -7.58 -13.76 -3.98
CA ARG A 326 -6.88 -14.66 -4.92
C ARG A 326 -7.44 -14.70 -6.35
N HIS A 327 -8.45 -13.89 -6.67
CA HIS A 327 -8.94 -13.70 -8.03
C HIS A 327 -8.44 -12.37 -8.60
N PRO A 328 -7.58 -12.37 -9.62
CA PRO A 328 -7.17 -11.14 -10.27
C PRO A 328 -8.37 -10.46 -10.92
N PHE A 329 -8.69 -9.22 -10.53
CA PHE A 329 -9.54 -8.38 -11.35
C PHE A 329 -8.79 -8.03 -12.63
N PRO A 330 -9.41 -8.14 -13.80
CA PRO A 330 -8.81 -7.62 -15.01
C PRO A 330 -8.58 -6.13 -14.84
N VAL A 331 -7.37 -5.66 -15.11
CA VAL A 331 -7.12 -4.22 -15.21
C VAL A 331 -7.98 -3.69 -16.32
N PRO A 332 -8.75 -2.63 -16.09
CA PRO A 332 -9.45 -1.98 -17.18
C PRO A 332 -8.44 -1.67 -18.29
N LEU A 333 -8.67 -2.14 -19.49
CA LEU A 333 -7.78 -1.92 -20.64
C LEU A 333 -7.46 -0.44 -20.81
N SER A 334 -8.44 0.43 -20.51
CA SER A 334 -8.26 1.89 -20.52
C SER A 334 -7.17 2.38 -19.53
N THR A 335 -7.06 1.79 -18.35
CA THR A 335 -6.01 2.14 -17.35
C THR A 335 -4.66 1.65 -17.83
N TYR A 336 -4.61 0.44 -18.37
CA TYR A 336 -3.39 -0.14 -18.96
C TYR A 336 -2.89 0.72 -20.13
N ASP A 337 -3.75 0.94 -21.13
CA ASP A 337 -3.42 1.72 -22.33
C ASP A 337 -3.00 3.16 -21.96
N ARG A 338 -3.69 3.77 -21.01
CA ARG A 338 -3.36 5.10 -20.49
C ARG A 338 -1.97 5.14 -19.87
N SER A 339 -1.62 4.16 -19.04
CA SER A 339 -0.31 4.11 -18.39
C SER A 339 0.82 3.91 -19.39
N VAL A 340 0.66 3.00 -20.35
CA VAL A 340 1.63 2.77 -21.43
C VAL A 340 1.77 4.01 -22.30
N SER A 341 0.66 4.63 -22.70
CA SER A 341 0.64 5.84 -23.54
C SER A 341 1.35 7.02 -22.88
N VAL A 342 1.15 7.21 -21.56
CA VAL A 342 1.81 8.29 -20.82
C VAL A 342 3.31 8.03 -20.69
N LEU A 343 3.72 6.80 -20.37
CA LEU A 343 5.14 6.44 -20.30
C LEU A 343 5.83 6.59 -21.66
N SER A 344 5.17 6.19 -22.75
CA SER A 344 5.70 6.37 -24.10
C SER A 344 5.90 7.86 -24.45
N ARG A 345 4.88 8.69 -24.20
CA ARG A 345 4.97 10.13 -24.44
C ARG A 345 6.01 10.82 -23.57
N ALA A 346 6.10 10.39 -22.29
CA ALA A 346 7.10 10.93 -21.38
C ALA A 346 8.52 10.56 -21.81
N LEU A 347 8.75 9.37 -22.33
CA LEU A 347 10.03 8.94 -22.88
C LEU A 347 10.40 9.75 -24.15
N ASP A 348 9.43 10.02 -25.01
CA ASP A 348 9.66 10.84 -26.22
C ASP A 348 10.01 12.29 -25.87
N ALA A 349 9.29 12.87 -24.90
CA ALA A 349 9.47 14.26 -24.49
C ALA A 349 10.67 14.46 -23.55
N ALA A 350 11.17 13.41 -22.92
CA ALA A 350 12.27 13.50 -21.96
C ALA A 350 13.57 13.96 -22.64
N ARG A 351 14.28 14.89 -21.99
CA ARG A 351 15.60 15.34 -22.42
C ARG A 351 16.66 14.28 -22.08
N LEU A 352 16.67 13.21 -22.83
CA LEU A 352 17.56 12.06 -22.65
C LEU A 352 18.45 11.90 -23.88
N GLY A 353 19.62 11.31 -23.70
CA GLY A 353 20.43 10.83 -24.81
C GLY A 353 19.69 9.76 -25.63
N ASN A 354 19.93 9.69 -26.92
CA ASN A 354 19.24 8.74 -27.81
C ASN A 354 19.36 7.28 -27.33
N THR A 355 20.50 6.90 -26.79
CA THR A 355 20.73 5.54 -26.26
C THR A 355 19.85 5.24 -25.06
N ASP A 356 19.77 6.16 -24.09
CA ASP A 356 18.97 5.96 -22.87
C ASP A 356 17.46 6.00 -23.19
N ARG A 357 17.03 6.82 -24.13
CA ARG A 357 15.65 6.87 -24.61
C ARG A 357 15.24 5.57 -25.30
N LEU A 358 16.06 5.07 -26.23
CA LEU A 358 15.80 3.78 -26.90
C LEU A 358 15.79 2.61 -25.93
N GLU A 359 16.68 2.61 -24.95
CA GLU A 359 16.70 1.61 -23.91
C GLU A 359 15.44 1.68 -23.03
N GLY A 360 14.95 2.87 -22.71
CA GLY A 360 13.68 3.09 -22.02
C GLY A 360 12.49 2.49 -22.78
N PHE A 361 12.40 2.74 -24.08
CA PHE A 361 11.37 2.16 -24.95
C PHE A 361 11.46 0.62 -25.02
N ARG A 362 12.67 0.06 -25.15
CA ARG A 362 12.85 -1.40 -25.13
C ARG A 362 12.39 -2.03 -23.81
N ARG A 363 12.63 -1.35 -22.69
CA ARG A 363 12.19 -1.83 -21.37
C ARG A 363 10.68 -1.71 -21.22
N LEU A 364 10.08 -0.61 -21.68
CA LEU A 364 8.62 -0.45 -21.70
C LEU A 364 7.97 -1.54 -22.58
N ASP A 365 8.47 -1.81 -23.77
CA ASP A 365 7.97 -2.89 -24.65
C ASP A 365 8.10 -4.27 -23.98
N ARG A 366 9.22 -4.53 -23.33
CA ARG A 366 9.41 -5.78 -22.58
C ARG A 366 8.41 -5.91 -21.42
N PHE A 367 8.17 -4.84 -20.69
CA PHE A 367 7.16 -4.78 -19.64
C PHE A 367 5.77 -5.07 -20.19
N VAL A 368 5.36 -4.37 -21.24
CA VAL A 368 4.08 -4.58 -21.93
C VAL A 368 3.91 -6.05 -22.32
N ARG A 369 4.90 -6.64 -22.97
CA ARG A 369 4.86 -8.06 -23.38
C ARG A 369 4.79 -9.03 -22.20
N GLN A 370 5.43 -8.72 -21.07
CA GLN A 370 5.34 -9.54 -19.86
C GLN A 370 3.94 -9.49 -19.25
N VAL A 371 3.35 -8.30 -19.22
CA VAL A 371 1.97 -8.09 -18.77
C VAL A 371 1.00 -8.82 -19.69
N GLU A 372 1.11 -8.61 -21.00
CA GLU A 372 0.24 -9.26 -21.99
C GLU A 372 0.30 -10.79 -21.97
N LYS A 373 1.46 -11.38 -21.68
CA LYS A 373 1.59 -12.83 -21.53
C LYS A 373 0.90 -13.40 -20.29
N ARG A 374 0.75 -12.60 -19.24
CA ARG A 374 0.17 -13.02 -17.95
C ARG A 374 -1.30 -12.65 -17.81
N LEU A 375 -1.71 -11.60 -18.50
CA LEU A 375 -3.05 -11.11 -18.52
C LEU A 375 -3.66 -11.49 -19.88
N ALA A 376 -4.90 -11.90 -19.89
CA ALA A 376 -5.70 -11.83 -21.09
C ALA A 376 -6.22 -10.38 -21.18
N PRO A 377 -5.55 -9.45 -21.88
CA PRO A 377 -5.96 -8.05 -21.94
C PRO A 377 -7.31 -7.84 -22.61
N GLU A 378 -7.85 -8.91 -23.21
CA GLU A 378 -9.19 -8.99 -23.78
C GLU A 378 -10.24 -9.52 -22.79
N ALA A 379 -9.91 -9.65 -21.50
CA ALA A 379 -10.89 -10.06 -20.50
C ALA A 379 -12.02 -9.01 -20.44
N ASP A 380 -13.14 -9.37 -21.01
CA ASP A 380 -14.39 -8.61 -20.99
C ASP A 380 -14.93 -8.62 -19.56
N LEU A 381 -14.81 -7.49 -18.84
CA LEU A 381 -15.26 -7.38 -17.45
C LEU A 381 -16.70 -7.85 -17.25
N PRO A 382 -17.68 -7.51 -18.11
CA PRO A 382 -19.01 -8.07 -18.05
C PRO A 382 -19.06 -9.59 -18.10
N LYS A 383 -18.24 -10.23 -18.94
CA LYS A 383 -18.16 -11.70 -19.00
C LYS A 383 -17.52 -12.31 -17.78
N VAL A 384 -16.49 -11.67 -17.22
CA VAL A 384 -15.86 -12.13 -15.98
C VAL A 384 -16.84 -12.01 -14.81
N VAL A 385 -17.55 -10.90 -14.68
CA VAL A 385 -18.59 -10.72 -13.65
C VAL A 385 -19.73 -11.73 -13.83
N ALA A 386 -20.18 -11.96 -15.05
CA ALA A 386 -21.21 -12.97 -15.34
C ALA A 386 -20.73 -14.38 -14.98
N HIS A 387 -19.47 -14.71 -15.28
CA HIS A 387 -18.86 -15.99 -14.90
C HIS A 387 -18.76 -16.15 -13.39
N GLU A 388 -18.23 -15.14 -12.67
CA GLU A 388 -18.15 -15.15 -11.22
C GLU A 388 -19.53 -15.28 -10.56
N ASN A 389 -20.52 -14.57 -11.07
CA ASN A 389 -21.90 -14.71 -10.59
C ASN A 389 -22.47 -16.12 -10.83
N ALA A 390 -22.14 -16.73 -11.96
CA ALA A 390 -22.60 -18.08 -12.30
C ALA A 390 -21.96 -19.16 -11.40
N ILE A 391 -20.67 -19.01 -11.05
CA ILE A 391 -19.96 -19.97 -10.20
C ILE A 391 -20.17 -19.69 -8.70
N SER A 392 -20.57 -18.49 -8.31
CA SER A 392 -20.79 -18.09 -6.92
C SER A 392 -21.78 -18.99 -6.19
N ALA A 393 -22.84 -19.42 -6.87
CA ALA A 393 -23.83 -20.35 -6.31
C ALA A 393 -23.23 -21.74 -6.04
N ALA A 394 -22.32 -22.22 -6.88
CA ALA A 394 -21.61 -23.50 -6.71
C ALA A 394 -20.58 -23.44 -5.59
N LEU A 395 -20.10 -22.25 -5.28
CA LEU A 395 -19.13 -21.99 -4.21
C LEU A 395 -19.79 -21.59 -2.88
N ASP A 396 -21.13 -21.66 -2.77
CA ASP A 396 -21.87 -21.25 -1.56
C ASP A 396 -21.54 -19.83 -1.07
N GLY A 397 -21.29 -18.92 -1.99
CA GLY A 397 -20.88 -17.54 -1.69
C GLY A 397 -19.42 -17.40 -1.23
N ARG A 398 -18.60 -18.43 -1.44
CA ARG A 398 -17.15 -18.38 -1.19
C ARG A 398 -16.45 -17.78 -2.40
N SER A 399 -15.43 -16.97 -2.16
CA SER A 399 -14.57 -16.43 -3.21
C SER A 399 -13.46 -17.39 -3.63
N VAL A 400 -13.21 -18.44 -2.81
CA VAL A 400 -12.17 -19.45 -3.03
C VAL A 400 -12.70 -20.84 -2.67
N PRO A 401 -12.40 -21.90 -3.47
CA PRO A 401 -12.87 -23.26 -3.22
C PRO A 401 -12.47 -23.83 -1.86
N ASP A 402 -11.34 -23.40 -1.31
CA ASP A 402 -10.78 -23.91 -0.05
C ASP A 402 -11.27 -23.16 1.20
N ASP A 403 -12.04 -22.09 1.05
CA ASP A 403 -12.62 -21.39 2.19
C ASP A 403 -13.74 -22.24 2.82
N PRO A 404 -13.81 -22.32 4.16
CA PRO A 404 -14.90 -23.02 4.80
C PRO A 404 -16.24 -22.37 4.41
N PRO A 405 -17.32 -23.16 4.19
CA PRO A 405 -18.60 -22.61 3.78
C PRO A 405 -19.07 -21.55 4.78
N ALA A 406 -19.51 -20.40 4.25
CA ALA A 406 -20.13 -19.37 5.07
C ALA A 406 -21.30 -20.01 5.84
N ARG A 407 -21.33 -19.88 7.18
CA ARG A 407 -22.46 -20.35 7.97
C ARG A 407 -23.71 -19.64 7.48
N LYS A 408 -24.64 -20.39 6.84
CA LYS A 408 -25.93 -19.86 6.41
C LYS A 408 -26.64 -19.30 7.65
N SER A 409 -26.72 -17.99 7.76
CA SER A 409 -27.58 -17.34 8.74
C SER A 409 -29.02 -17.66 8.32
N LYS A 410 -29.82 -18.26 9.23
CA LYS A 410 -31.23 -18.57 8.98
C LYS A 410 -32.09 -17.35 8.57
N ARG A 411 -31.56 -16.12 8.70
CA ARG A 411 -32.23 -14.88 8.32
C ARG A 411 -32.08 -14.48 6.84
N GLN A 412 -31.16 -15.09 6.11
CA GLN A 412 -30.91 -14.73 4.71
C GLN A 412 -31.80 -15.45 3.70
N LEU A 413 -32.53 -16.47 4.17
CA LEU A 413 -33.46 -17.25 3.33
C LEU A 413 -34.86 -16.63 3.17
N ASP A 414 -35.22 -15.62 3.99
CA ASP A 414 -36.55 -15.01 3.95
C ASP A 414 -36.62 -13.72 3.09
N LEU A 415 -35.50 -13.26 2.50
CA LEU A 415 -35.46 -12.06 1.65
C LEU A 415 -35.75 -12.31 0.16
N PHE A 416 -35.93 -13.59 -0.26
CA PHE A 416 -36.19 -13.97 -1.64
C PHE A 416 -37.38 -14.92 -1.79
N ARG A 417 -38.35 -14.85 -0.86
CA ARG A 417 -39.68 -15.42 -1.05
C ARG A 417 -40.74 -14.36 -1.25
#